data_c0c3e36d806cdd74335f115c6815326f
#
_entry.id   c0c3e36d806cdd74335f115c6815326f
#
_cell.length_a   1.000
_cell.length_b   1.000
_cell.length_c   1.000
_cell.angle_alpha   90.00
_cell.angle_beta   90.00
_cell.angle_gamma   90.00
#
_symmetry.space_group_name_H-M   'P 1'
#
loop_
_entity.id
_entity.type
_entity.pdbx_description
1 polymer ?
#
loop_
_entity_poly.entity_id
_entity_poly.type
_entity_poly.pdbx_seq_one_letter_code
_entity_poly.pdbx_strand_id
1 'polypeptide(L)'
;MKAKELPFDLAAATAHLSAGDPLLAKLIAELLPFEPEIDHTQSPYEALMEAIVYQSISGKAAATILERVKSLSGENRLASPNGAGTEEAPGGGERVRTMAGTILEKVPGRNARVPTPLELLRLRKQTLRKAGLSGAKILAMRDLAQKTIDGIVPTHDEALKLSDEELVERLDSVRGIGRWTVEMFLIFRLGRPDVLPIDDLGVQKGWSVAYGKKHMPRPKELLKFGERWRPYRTVASWYMWRAFEKAGYATTNRIKKPRVKRRVMKVKRIKIVVRRKTNGKQ
;
A
#
# COMPACT_ATOMS: atom_id res chain seq x y z
N MET A 1 -21.55 -17.01 -5.51
CA MET A 1 -20.22 -16.37 -5.38
C MET A 1 -19.29 -17.39 -4.76
N LYS A 2 -18.23 -17.84 -5.46
CA LYS A 2 -17.21 -18.69 -4.86
C LYS A 2 -16.53 -17.89 -3.72
N ALA A 3 -16.47 -18.46 -2.51
CA ALA A 3 -15.62 -17.93 -1.45
C ALA A 3 -14.22 -17.74 -2.05
N LYS A 4 -13.66 -16.53 -1.92
CA LYS A 4 -12.30 -16.25 -2.40
C LYS A 4 -11.37 -17.13 -1.56
N GLU A 5 -10.87 -18.20 -2.16
CA GLU A 5 -9.98 -19.15 -1.50
C GLU A 5 -8.68 -18.46 -1.15
N LEU A 6 -8.34 -18.46 0.14
CA LEU A 6 -7.02 -18.02 0.59
C LEU A 6 -5.97 -19.04 0.11
N PRO A 7 -4.77 -18.60 -0.27
CA PRO A 7 -3.70 -19.52 -0.67
C PRO A 7 -3.08 -20.29 0.50
N PHE A 8 -3.68 -20.25 1.68
CA PHE A 8 -3.25 -20.93 2.90
C PHE A 8 -4.45 -21.30 3.79
N ASP A 9 -4.26 -22.28 4.68
CA ASP A 9 -5.25 -22.68 5.66
C ASP A 9 -5.37 -21.66 6.80
N LEU A 10 -6.51 -20.97 6.86
CA LEU A 10 -6.81 -19.98 7.88
C LEU A 10 -6.97 -20.60 9.27
N ALA A 11 -7.54 -21.81 9.38
CA ALA A 11 -7.73 -22.48 10.67
C ALA A 11 -6.37 -22.84 11.27
N ALA A 12 -5.46 -23.40 10.46
CA ALA A 12 -4.08 -23.66 10.86
C ALA A 12 -3.35 -22.38 11.26
N ALA A 13 -3.51 -21.27 10.49
CA ALA A 13 -2.90 -19.99 10.78
C ALA A 13 -3.35 -19.40 12.13
N THR A 14 -4.67 -19.40 12.39
CA THR A 14 -5.22 -18.88 13.65
C THR A 14 -4.85 -19.74 14.85
N ALA A 15 -4.83 -21.07 14.70
CA ALA A 15 -4.38 -21.99 15.73
C ALA A 15 -2.90 -21.77 16.08
N HIS A 16 -2.03 -21.65 15.07
CA HIS A 16 -0.60 -21.38 15.25
C HIS A 16 -0.36 -20.07 15.99
N LEU A 17 -1.00 -18.98 15.54
CA LEU A 17 -0.85 -17.65 16.15
C LEU A 17 -1.37 -17.64 17.59
N SER A 18 -2.48 -18.33 17.87
CA SER A 18 -3.07 -18.41 19.20
C SER A 18 -2.19 -19.21 20.18
N ALA A 19 -1.52 -20.26 19.72
CA ALA A 19 -0.61 -21.06 20.53
C ALA A 19 0.68 -20.29 20.85
N GLY A 20 1.18 -19.47 19.89
CA GLY A 20 2.44 -18.75 20.03
C GLY A 20 2.34 -17.40 20.75
N ASP A 21 1.13 -16.82 20.85
CA ASP A 21 0.93 -15.48 21.40
C ASP A 21 -0.44 -15.35 22.11
N PRO A 22 -0.48 -15.47 23.46
CA PRO A 22 -1.73 -15.41 24.22
C PRO A 22 -2.52 -14.10 24.09
N LEU A 23 -1.85 -12.96 23.87
CA LEU A 23 -2.53 -11.68 23.65
C LEU A 23 -3.15 -11.62 22.26
N LEU A 24 -2.48 -12.16 21.27
CA LEU A 24 -3.03 -12.30 19.92
C LEU A 24 -4.19 -13.32 19.89
N ALA A 25 -4.09 -14.42 20.65
CA ALA A 25 -5.19 -15.38 20.83
C ALA A 25 -6.46 -14.71 21.35
N LYS A 26 -6.32 -13.82 22.35
CA LYS A 26 -7.43 -13.02 22.88
C LYS A 26 -8.05 -12.12 21.81
N LEU A 27 -7.22 -11.43 21.01
CA LEU A 27 -7.70 -10.60 19.92
C LEU A 27 -8.44 -11.40 18.85
N ILE A 28 -7.92 -12.58 18.48
CA ILE A 28 -8.56 -13.50 17.52
C ILE A 28 -9.95 -13.91 18.02
N ALA A 29 -10.09 -14.21 19.30
CA ALA A 29 -11.36 -14.58 19.91
C ALA A 29 -12.36 -13.42 20.03
N GLU A 30 -11.87 -12.18 20.21
CA GLU A 30 -12.71 -11.00 20.45
C GLU A 30 -13.07 -10.21 19.18
N LEU A 31 -12.32 -10.37 18.10
CA LEU A 31 -12.50 -9.62 16.88
C LEU A 31 -13.17 -10.45 15.79
N LEU A 32 -13.58 -9.78 14.73
CA LEU A 32 -14.12 -10.45 13.55
C LEU A 32 -13.08 -11.43 12.96
N PRO A 33 -13.54 -12.51 12.32
CA PRO A 33 -12.65 -13.45 11.65
C PRO A 33 -11.80 -12.72 10.59
N PHE A 34 -10.65 -13.31 10.25
CA PHE A 34 -9.79 -12.84 9.20
C PHE A 34 -10.49 -13.00 7.84
N GLU A 35 -10.94 -11.90 7.29
CA GLU A 35 -11.62 -11.85 5.98
C GLU A 35 -11.01 -10.74 5.13
N PRO A 36 -9.79 -10.91 4.63
CA PRO A 36 -9.19 -9.93 3.73
C PRO A 36 -9.92 -9.98 2.38
N GLU A 37 -10.24 -8.82 1.85
CA GLU A 37 -10.69 -8.72 0.46
C GLU A 37 -9.49 -8.87 -0.48
N ILE A 38 -9.20 -10.11 -0.88
CA ILE A 38 -8.17 -10.39 -1.88
C ILE A 38 -8.80 -10.26 -3.27
N ASP A 39 -8.29 -9.35 -4.06
CA ASP A 39 -8.75 -9.14 -5.44
C ASP A 39 -7.70 -9.64 -6.44
N HIS A 40 -7.91 -10.84 -6.96
CA HIS A 40 -7.07 -11.46 -7.98
C HIS A 40 -7.43 -11.04 -9.42
N THR A 41 -8.44 -10.19 -9.60
CA THR A 41 -8.93 -9.83 -10.94
C THR A 41 -8.09 -8.75 -11.61
N GLN A 42 -7.34 -7.97 -10.83
CA GLN A 42 -6.49 -6.91 -11.34
C GLN A 42 -5.07 -7.42 -11.61
N SER A 43 -4.51 -7.01 -12.74
CA SER A 43 -3.08 -7.19 -13.00
C SER A 43 -2.22 -6.40 -12.00
N PRO A 44 -0.96 -6.77 -11.76
CA PRO A 44 -0.04 -5.98 -10.93
C PRO A 44 0.06 -4.51 -11.37
N TYR A 45 0.07 -4.26 -12.69
CA TYR A 45 0.05 -2.91 -13.25
C TYR A 45 -1.19 -2.11 -12.81
N GLU A 46 -2.38 -2.68 -12.90
CA GLU A 46 -3.64 -2.03 -12.51
C GLU A 46 -3.68 -1.76 -11.01
N ALA A 47 -3.30 -2.73 -10.20
CA ALA A 47 -3.24 -2.59 -8.75
C ALA A 47 -2.27 -1.50 -8.29
N LEU A 48 -1.07 -1.44 -8.89
CA LEU A 48 -0.08 -0.42 -8.58
C LEU A 48 -0.48 0.97 -9.09
N MET A 49 -1.15 1.05 -10.25
CA MET A 49 -1.73 2.30 -10.74
C MET A 49 -2.78 2.83 -9.77
N GLU A 50 -3.67 1.99 -9.30
CA GLU A 50 -4.65 2.34 -8.27
C GLU A 50 -3.95 2.85 -7.00
N ALA A 51 -2.95 2.12 -6.51
CA ALA A 51 -2.17 2.54 -5.34
C ALA A 51 -1.58 3.94 -5.51
N ILE A 52 -0.99 4.27 -6.67
CA ILE A 52 -0.48 5.61 -6.97
C ILE A 52 -1.59 6.67 -6.90
N VAL A 53 -2.78 6.36 -7.43
CA VAL A 53 -3.92 7.30 -7.38
C VAL A 53 -4.36 7.58 -5.95
N TYR A 54 -4.38 6.56 -5.10
CA TYR A 54 -4.87 6.67 -3.72
C TYR A 54 -3.88 7.32 -2.74
N GLN A 55 -2.59 7.45 -3.08
CA GLN A 55 -1.59 8.05 -2.20
C GLN A 55 -1.93 9.50 -1.81
N SER A 56 -1.86 9.80 -0.51
CA SER A 56 -1.92 11.17 0.06
C SER A 56 -3.20 11.96 -0.24
N ILE A 57 -4.32 11.30 -0.55
CA ILE A 57 -5.64 11.94 -0.73
C ILE A 57 -6.73 11.10 -0.08
N SER A 58 -7.92 11.68 0.13
CA SER A 58 -9.06 10.94 0.65
C SER A 58 -9.55 9.88 -0.34
N GLY A 59 -10.09 8.77 0.16
CA GLY A 59 -10.61 7.68 -0.67
C GLY A 59 -11.64 8.16 -1.70
N LYS A 60 -12.57 9.04 -1.30
CA LYS A 60 -13.57 9.61 -2.21
C LYS A 60 -12.95 10.38 -3.37
N ALA A 61 -11.96 11.23 -3.09
CA ALA A 61 -11.25 11.98 -4.13
C ALA A 61 -10.46 11.04 -5.05
N ALA A 62 -9.79 10.02 -4.48
CA ALA A 62 -9.05 9.02 -5.25
C ALA A 62 -9.96 8.24 -6.20
N ALA A 63 -11.12 7.78 -5.73
CA ALA A 63 -12.09 7.07 -6.55
C ALA A 63 -12.55 7.92 -7.74
N THR A 64 -12.87 9.20 -7.50
CA THR A 64 -13.26 10.12 -8.59
C THR A 64 -12.15 10.29 -9.63
N ILE A 65 -10.89 10.40 -9.19
CA ILE A 65 -9.75 10.53 -10.08
C ILE A 65 -9.54 9.22 -10.87
N LEU A 66 -9.63 8.08 -10.18
CA LEU A 66 -9.45 6.77 -10.82
C LEU A 66 -10.49 6.54 -11.93
N GLU A 67 -11.76 6.86 -11.69
CA GLU A 67 -12.80 6.75 -12.71
C GLU A 67 -12.54 7.68 -13.92
N ARG A 68 -12.06 8.90 -13.68
CA ARG A 68 -11.63 9.79 -14.78
C ARG A 68 -10.44 9.24 -15.55
N VAL A 69 -9.48 8.58 -14.87
CA VAL A 69 -8.35 7.92 -15.54
C VAL A 69 -8.83 6.74 -16.38
N LYS A 70 -9.75 5.91 -15.86
CA LYS A 70 -10.35 4.81 -16.59
C LYS A 70 -11.10 5.30 -17.86
N SER A 71 -11.78 6.45 -17.79
CA SER A 71 -12.46 7.04 -18.95
C SER A 71 -11.52 7.48 -20.08
N LEU A 72 -10.21 7.51 -19.85
CA LEU A 72 -9.21 7.82 -20.86
C LEU A 72 -8.79 6.62 -21.73
N SER A 73 -9.25 5.40 -21.41
CA SER A 73 -8.97 4.20 -22.20
C SER A 73 -9.57 4.30 -23.61
N GLY A 74 -8.96 3.63 -24.59
CA GLY A 74 -9.32 3.74 -26.00
C GLY A 74 -10.75 3.32 -26.33
N GLU A 75 -11.29 2.35 -25.60
CA GLU A 75 -12.67 1.88 -25.77
C GLU A 75 -13.73 2.94 -25.47
N ASN A 76 -13.44 3.88 -24.55
CA ASN A 76 -14.34 4.98 -24.26
C ASN A 76 -14.23 6.17 -25.23
N ARG A 77 -13.16 6.27 -26.02
CA ARG A 77 -13.03 7.34 -27.04
C ARG A 77 -13.91 7.10 -28.26
N LEU A 78 -14.20 5.84 -28.56
CA LEU A 78 -15.07 5.48 -29.72
C LEU A 78 -16.57 5.55 -29.35
N ALA A 79 -16.92 5.65 -28.06
CA ALA A 79 -18.30 5.66 -27.60
C ALA A 79 -18.92 7.07 -27.41
N SER A 80 -18.22 8.14 -27.80
CA SER A 80 -18.75 9.51 -27.66
C SER A 80 -18.54 10.40 -28.89
N PRO A 81 -19.38 10.25 -29.92
CA PRO A 81 -19.86 11.39 -30.65
C PRO A 81 -21.32 11.63 -30.25
N ASN A 82 -21.60 12.80 -29.71
CA ASN A 82 -22.92 13.35 -29.42
C ASN A 82 -23.58 12.90 -28.08
N GLY A 83 -23.74 13.92 -27.25
CA GLY A 83 -24.50 13.82 -26.02
C GLY A 83 -25.97 13.50 -26.26
N ALA A 84 -26.53 12.90 -25.24
CA ALA A 84 -27.89 12.92 -24.76
C ALA A 84 -28.24 11.55 -24.18
N GLY A 85 -28.80 11.54 -23.00
CA GLY A 85 -29.43 10.36 -22.41
C GLY A 85 -29.04 10.12 -20.97
N THR A 86 -29.59 10.94 -20.08
CA THR A 86 -29.78 10.60 -18.67
C THR A 86 -30.81 9.48 -18.56
N GLU A 87 -30.41 8.30 -18.13
CA GLU A 87 -31.30 7.35 -17.50
C GLU A 87 -30.64 6.88 -16.20
N GLU A 88 -31.31 7.20 -15.10
CA GLU A 88 -30.99 6.71 -13.77
C GLU A 88 -31.31 5.21 -13.70
N ALA A 89 -30.34 4.41 -13.27
CA ALA A 89 -30.53 3.01 -12.92
C ALA A 89 -30.43 2.85 -11.39
N PRO A 90 -31.27 1.98 -10.78
CA PRO A 90 -31.46 1.91 -9.35
C PRO A 90 -30.28 1.27 -8.61
N GLY A 91 -30.06 1.77 -7.40
CA GLY A 91 -28.94 1.50 -6.54
C GLY A 91 -28.80 0.06 -6.07
N GLY A 92 -27.56 -0.36 -6.08
CA GLY A 92 -27.03 -1.62 -5.56
C GLY A 92 -25.52 -1.64 -5.73
N GLY A 93 -24.81 -0.70 -5.07
CA GLY A 93 -23.36 -0.61 -5.20
C GLY A 93 -22.64 -1.68 -4.38
N GLU A 94 -21.83 -2.50 -5.03
CA GLU A 94 -20.89 -3.41 -4.40
C GLU A 94 -19.80 -2.61 -3.66
N ARG A 95 -19.57 -2.92 -2.39
CA ARG A 95 -18.56 -2.26 -1.57
C ARG A 95 -17.21 -2.93 -1.78
N VAL A 96 -16.22 -2.19 -2.26
CA VAL A 96 -14.85 -2.66 -2.46
C VAL A 96 -13.89 -1.90 -1.55
N ARG A 97 -13.03 -2.64 -0.85
CA ARG A 97 -11.96 -2.06 -0.02
C ARG A 97 -10.73 -1.77 -0.87
N THR A 98 -10.21 -0.56 -0.78
CA THR A 98 -8.97 -0.18 -1.49
C THR A 98 -7.73 -0.65 -0.72
N MET A 99 -6.56 -0.67 -1.39
CA MET A 99 -5.27 -0.96 -0.75
C MET A 99 -4.94 -0.01 0.42
N ALA A 100 -5.56 1.16 0.47
CA ALA A 100 -5.45 2.10 1.59
C ALA A 100 -6.45 1.81 2.73
N GLY A 101 -7.18 0.68 2.69
CA GLY A 101 -8.16 0.31 3.72
C GLY A 101 -9.49 1.05 3.68
N THR A 102 -9.72 1.87 2.66
CA THR A 102 -10.97 2.64 2.50
C THR A 102 -12.04 1.78 1.82
N ILE A 103 -13.23 1.70 2.44
CA ILE A 103 -14.39 1.05 1.82
C ILE A 103 -15.01 2.05 0.84
N LEU A 104 -15.12 1.67 -0.43
CA LEU A 104 -15.79 2.45 -1.47
C LEU A 104 -17.01 1.69 -2.00
N GLU A 105 -18.08 2.41 -2.22
CA GLU A 105 -19.22 1.90 -2.99
C GLU A 105 -18.85 1.91 -4.48
N LYS A 106 -18.94 0.75 -5.11
CA LYS A 106 -18.74 0.62 -6.55
C LYS A 106 -19.98 1.19 -7.24
N VAL A 107 -19.82 2.34 -7.89
CA VAL A 107 -20.88 2.90 -8.74
C VAL A 107 -21.00 2.02 -9.99
N PRO A 108 -22.15 1.38 -10.25
CA PRO A 108 -22.32 0.59 -11.46
C PRO A 108 -22.41 1.55 -12.66
N GLY A 109 -21.41 1.51 -13.51
CA GLY A 109 -21.42 2.31 -14.72
C GLY A 109 -20.26 2.01 -15.64
N ARG A 110 -20.53 1.27 -16.69
CA ARG A 110 -19.71 0.98 -17.89
C ARG A 110 -18.38 0.26 -17.60
N ASN A 111 -18.04 -0.71 -18.43
CA ASN A 111 -16.79 -1.50 -18.47
C ASN A 111 -15.53 -0.63 -18.73
N ALA A 112 -15.35 0.42 -17.93
CA ALA A 112 -14.20 1.30 -18.02
C ALA A 112 -13.00 0.61 -17.37
N ARG A 113 -12.03 0.18 -18.17
CA ARG A 113 -10.75 -0.34 -17.72
C ARG A 113 -9.73 0.79 -17.55
N VAL A 114 -8.68 0.56 -16.80
CA VAL A 114 -7.53 1.48 -16.79
C VAL A 114 -6.85 1.47 -18.18
N PRO A 115 -6.26 2.60 -18.63
CA PRO A 115 -5.47 2.63 -19.86
C PRO A 115 -4.33 1.61 -19.79
N THR A 116 -4.11 0.85 -20.86
CA THR A 116 -2.93 -0.01 -20.95
C THR A 116 -1.64 0.81 -20.83
N PRO A 117 -0.49 0.19 -20.52
CA PRO A 117 0.79 0.90 -20.46
C PRO A 117 1.07 1.75 -21.70
N LEU A 118 0.85 1.21 -22.90
CA LEU A 118 1.05 1.94 -24.17
C LEU A 118 0.06 3.09 -24.34
N GLU A 119 -1.21 2.90 -24.00
CA GLU A 119 -2.21 3.98 -24.05
C GLU A 119 -1.85 5.10 -23.08
N LEU A 120 -1.46 4.77 -21.84
CA LEU A 120 -1.06 5.76 -20.85
C LEU A 120 0.14 6.61 -21.29
N LEU A 121 1.14 5.99 -21.89
CA LEU A 121 2.33 6.69 -22.42
C LEU A 121 2.00 7.65 -23.57
N ARG A 122 0.99 7.33 -24.40
CA ARG A 122 0.50 8.18 -25.50
C ARG A 122 -0.33 9.37 -25.02
N LEU A 123 -0.94 9.29 -23.82
CA LEU A 123 -1.74 10.39 -23.29
C LEU A 123 -0.88 11.61 -23.01
N ARG A 124 -1.39 12.80 -23.40
CA ARG A 124 -0.71 14.07 -23.09
C ARG A 124 -0.75 14.35 -21.59
N LYS A 125 0.33 14.92 -21.05
CA LYS A 125 0.43 15.30 -19.62
C LYS A 125 -0.76 16.17 -19.17
N GLN A 126 -1.23 17.07 -20.03
CA GLN A 126 -2.37 17.94 -19.76
C GLN A 126 -3.68 17.15 -19.59
N THR A 127 -3.88 16.07 -20.37
CA THR A 127 -5.05 15.18 -20.26
C THR A 127 -5.07 14.49 -18.88
N LEU A 128 -3.93 13.96 -18.45
CA LEU A 128 -3.78 13.35 -17.13
C LEU A 128 -3.97 14.37 -15.98
N ARG A 129 -3.53 15.61 -16.19
CA ARG A 129 -3.80 16.72 -15.26
C ARG A 129 -5.29 17.02 -15.13
N LYS A 130 -6.03 17.07 -16.25
CA LYS A 130 -7.48 17.30 -16.27
C LYS A 130 -8.25 16.16 -15.57
N ALA A 131 -7.73 14.94 -15.56
CA ALA A 131 -8.28 13.83 -14.78
C ALA A 131 -8.09 14.01 -13.26
N GLY A 132 -7.25 14.96 -12.82
CA GLY A 132 -7.01 15.29 -11.41
C GLY A 132 -5.69 14.77 -10.84
N LEU A 133 -4.81 14.25 -11.69
CA LEU A 133 -3.51 13.72 -11.24
C LEU A 133 -2.50 14.86 -10.97
N SER A 134 -1.79 14.78 -9.84
CA SER A 134 -0.66 15.65 -9.55
C SER A 134 0.52 15.35 -10.49
N GLY A 135 1.47 16.29 -10.61
CA GLY A 135 2.66 16.07 -11.42
C GLY A 135 3.49 14.87 -10.99
N ALA A 136 3.61 14.65 -9.69
CA ALA A 136 4.32 13.49 -9.14
C ALA A 136 3.63 12.17 -9.51
N LYS A 137 2.29 12.10 -9.40
CA LYS A 137 1.51 10.91 -9.77
C LYS A 137 1.60 10.62 -11.28
N ILE A 138 1.58 11.65 -12.12
CA ILE A 138 1.75 11.47 -13.57
C ILE A 138 3.12 10.86 -13.89
N LEU A 139 4.18 11.35 -13.24
CA LEU A 139 5.52 10.78 -13.43
C LEU A 139 5.60 9.34 -12.94
N ALA A 140 5.00 9.04 -11.79
CA ALA A 140 4.94 7.69 -11.24
C ALA A 140 4.17 6.73 -12.15
N MET A 141 3.00 7.11 -12.64
CA MET A 141 2.20 6.29 -13.55
C MET A 141 2.89 6.03 -14.89
N ARG A 142 3.61 7.02 -15.43
CA ARG A 142 4.38 6.84 -16.68
C ARG A 142 5.58 5.91 -16.48
N ASP A 143 6.26 6.03 -15.33
CA ASP A 143 7.36 5.14 -14.97
C ASP A 143 6.86 3.70 -14.77
N LEU A 144 5.72 3.54 -14.07
CA LEU A 144 5.04 2.25 -13.92
C LEU A 144 4.70 1.64 -15.29
N ALA A 145 4.11 2.44 -16.19
CA ALA A 145 3.75 1.97 -17.54
C ALA A 145 4.97 1.54 -18.35
N GLN A 146 6.05 2.32 -18.31
CA GLN A 146 7.30 1.97 -19.01
C GLN A 146 7.90 0.69 -18.44
N LYS A 147 8.01 0.58 -17.13
CA LYS A 147 8.55 -0.60 -16.46
C LYS A 147 7.70 -1.86 -16.62
N THR A 148 6.40 -1.70 -16.87
CA THR A 148 5.53 -2.82 -17.26
C THR A 148 5.88 -3.31 -18.68
N ILE A 149 6.12 -2.40 -19.62
CA ILE A 149 6.55 -2.75 -20.97
C ILE A 149 7.94 -3.40 -20.95
N ASP A 150 8.84 -2.92 -20.11
CA ASP A 150 10.20 -3.43 -19.96
C ASP A 150 10.26 -4.77 -19.18
N GLY A 151 9.11 -5.31 -18.73
CA GLY A 151 9.04 -6.58 -17.99
C GLY A 151 9.53 -6.51 -16.54
N ILE A 152 9.80 -5.31 -16.01
CA ILE A 152 10.19 -5.12 -14.59
C ILE A 152 8.97 -5.34 -13.68
N VAL A 153 7.81 -4.80 -14.06
CA VAL A 153 6.55 -5.11 -13.39
C VAL A 153 6.04 -6.43 -13.95
N PRO A 154 5.97 -7.50 -13.15
CA PRO A 154 5.62 -8.82 -13.62
C PRO A 154 4.12 -8.92 -13.98
N THR A 155 3.77 -9.91 -14.76
CA THR A 155 2.38 -10.39 -14.88
C THR A 155 1.93 -11.02 -13.56
N HIS A 156 0.63 -11.30 -13.42
CA HIS A 156 0.11 -11.97 -12.23
C HIS A 156 0.73 -13.36 -12.01
N ASP A 157 0.83 -14.15 -13.07
CA ASP A 157 1.38 -15.51 -13.03
C ASP A 157 2.89 -15.53 -12.71
N GLU A 158 3.63 -14.53 -13.17
CA GLU A 158 5.04 -14.35 -12.80
C GLU A 158 5.17 -13.91 -11.34
N ALA A 159 4.33 -12.97 -10.88
CA ALA A 159 4.33 -12.50 -9.51
C ALA A 159 4.06 -13.63 -8.51
N LEU A 160 3.21 -14.59 -8.85
CA LEU A 160 2.96 -15.76 -8.00
C LEU A 160 4.19 -16.64 -7.80
N LYS A 161 5.11 -16.69 -8.79
CA LYS A 161 6.33 -17.52 -8.77
C LYS A 161 7.52 -16.85 -8.08
N LEU A 162 7.49 -15.52 -7.95
CA LEU A 162 8.56 -14.75 -7.31
C LEU A 162 8.40 -14.77 -5.79
N SER A 163 9.52 -14.69 -5.08
CA SER A 163 9.53 -14.46 -3.64
C SER A 163 9.07 -13.04 -3.31
N ASP A 164 8.66 -12.83 -2.06
CA ASP A 164 8.23 -11.51 -1.60
C ASP A 164 9.34 -10.47 -1.72
N GLU A 165 10.59 -10.86 -1.43
CA GLU A 165 11.75 -9.96 -1.50
C GLU A 165 12.13 -9.60 -2.95
N GLU A 166 12.04 -10.55 -3.89
CA GLU A 166 12.24 -10.28 -5.31
C GLU A 166 11.17 -9.31 -5.84
N LEU A 167 9.91 -9.45 -5.41
CA LEU A 167 8.84 -8.52 -5.76
C LEU A 167 9.08 -7.13 -5.17
N VAL A 168 9.53 -7.06 -3.92
CA VAL A 168 9.89 -5.79 -3.28
C VAL A 168 11.01 -5.11 -4.05
N GLU A 169 12.10 -5.80 -4.36
CA GLU A 169 13.25 -5.25 -5.08
C GLU A 169 12.85 -4.72 -6.48
N ARG A 170 12.08 -5.51 -7.24
CA ARG A 170 11.62 -5.11 -8.57
C ARG A 170 10.70 -3.89 -8.50
N LEU A 171 9.67 -3.94 -7.68
CA LEU A 171 8.60 -2.96 -7.66
C LEU A 171 8.98 -1.66 -6.92
N ASP A 172 9.88 -1.69 -5.93
CA ASP A 172 10.43 -0.50 -5.27
C ASP A 172 11.25 0.37 -6.26
N SER A 173 11.75 -0.22 -7.34
CA SER A 173 12.39 0.52 -8.42
C SER A 173 11.43 1.48 -9.14
N VAL A 174 10.10 1.24 -9.07
CA VAL A 174 9.08 2.06 -9.73
C VAL A 174 8.89 3.37 -8.96
N ARG A 175 8.98 4.48 -9.66
CA ARG A 175 8.81 5.79 -9.06
C ARG A 175 7.51 5.92 -8.28
N GLY A 176 7.62 6.26 -6.99
CA GLY A 176 6.46 6.46 -6.10
C GLY A 176 5.84 5.18 -5.57
N ILE A 177 6.40 4.02 -5.91
CA ILE A 177 6.10 2.76 -5.26
C ILE A 177 7.23 2.49 -4.26
N GLY A 178 6.92 2.40 -2.99
CA GLY A 178 7.87 2.03 -1.95
C GLY A 178 7.51 0.69 -1.34
N ARG A 179 8.40 0.14 -0.52
CA ARG A 179 8.23 -1.16 0.16
C ARG A 179 6.83 -1.35 0.74
N TRP A 180 6.31 -0.36 1.46
CA TRP A 180 4.95 -0.44 2.04
C TRP A 180 3.87 -0.68 0.99
N THR A 181 3.95 -0.03 -0.17
CA THR A 181 2.97 -0.22 -1.25
C THR A 181 3.06 -1.64 -1.82
N VAL A 182 4.29 -2.18 -1.94
CA VAL A 182 4.50 -3.57 -2.38
C VAL A 182 3.96 -4.55 -1.33
N GLU A 183 4.19 -4.32 -0.05
CA GLU A 183 3.63 -5.15 1.04
C GLU A 183 2.10 -5.18 1.00
N MET A 184 1.45 -4.05 0.72
CA MET A 184 -0.01 -4.02 0.50
C MET A 184 -0.44 -4.83 -0.73
N PHE A 185 0.32 -4.77 -1.82
CA PHE A 185 0.08 -5.61 -2.99
C PHE A 185 0.24 -7.10 -2.67
N LEU A 186 1.28 -7.50 -1.94
CA LEU A 186 1.50 -8.88 -1.50
C LEU A 186 0.33 -9.41 -0.67
N ILE A 187 -0.17 -8.61 0.27
CA ILE A 187 -1.27 -8.98 1.18
C ILE A 187 -2.60 -9.05 0.42
N PHE A 188 -2.98 -7.96 -0.27
CA PHE A 188 -4.35 -7.78 -0.77
C PHE A 188 -4.56 -8.19 -2.23
N ARG A 189 -3.49 -8.50 -2.97
CA ARG A 189 -3.57 -8.96 -4.36
C ARG A 189 -3.05 -10.37 -4.55
N LEU A 190 -1.95 -10.73 -3.87
CA LEU A 190 -1.39 -12.07 -3.97
C LEU A 190 -1.80 -12.99 -2.80
N GLY A 191 -2.37 -12.45 -1.72
CA GLY A 191 -2.78 -13.23 -0.55
C GLY A 191 -1.61 -13.87 0.21
N ARG A 192 -0.40 -13.28 0.12
CA ARG A 192 0.79 -13.82 0.80
C ARG A 192 0.57 -13.96 2.31
N PRO A 193 0.83 -15.13 2.92
CA PRO A 193 0.52 -15.37 4.34
C PRO A 193 1.48 -14.70 5.30
N ASP A 194 2.72 -14.41 4.89
CA ASP A 194 3.82 -14.05 5.80
C ASP A 194 4.42 -12.66 5.56
N VAL A 195 3.59 -11.66 5.37
CA VAL A 195 3.99 -10.25 5.19
C VAL A 195 3.79 -9.48 6.49
N LEU A 196 4.82 -8.76 6.95
CA LEU A 196 4.77 -7.86 8.10
C LEU A 196 5.15 -6.44 7.68
N PRO A 197 4.19 -5.55 7.46
CA PRO A 197 4.46 -4.16 7.08
C PRO A 197 4.91 -3.35 8.30
N ILE A 198 6.20 -3.43 8.60
CA ILE A 198 6.80 -2.85 9.82
C ILE A 198 6.74 -1.32 9.88
N ASP A 199 6.62 -0.66 8.74
CA ASP A 199 6.49 0.80 8.63
C ASP A 199 5.03 1.26 8.59
N ASP A 200 4.07 0.32 8.60
CA ASP A 200 2.65 0.64 8.59
C ASP A 200 2.20 1.23 9.94
N LEU A 201 1.63 2.43 9.89
CA LEU A 201 1.18 3.14 11.08
C LEU A 201 0.05 2.42 11.82
N GLY A 202 -0.87 1.79 11.09
CA GLY A 202 -1.99 1.03 11.65
C GLY A 202 -1.49 -0.21 12.38
N VAL A 203 -0.57 -0.96 11.79
CA VAL A 203 0.06 -2.13 12.41
C VAL A 203 0.85 -1.73 13.66
N GLN A 204 1.69 -0.68 13.60
CA GLN A 204 2.46 -0.19 14.75
C GLN A 204 1.56 0.27 15.90
N LYS A 205 0.52 1.05 15.60
CA LYS A 205 -0.44 1.51 16.62
C LYS A 205 -1.28 0.36 17.15
N GLY A 206 -1.74 -0.52 16.28
CA GLY A 206 -2.51 -1.71 16.67
C GLY A 206 -1.71 -2.62 17.57
N TRP A 207 -0.43 -2.84 17.27
CA TRP A 207 0.48 -3.56 18.16
C TRP A 207 0.56 -2.88 19.55
N SER A 208 0.68 -1.55 19.56
CA SER A 208 0.73 -0.83 20.84
C SER A 208 -0.55 -0.98 21.64
N VAL A 209 -1.72 -0.95 20.99
CA VAL A 209 -3.02 -1.21 21.62
C VAL A 209 -3.09 -2.64 22.14
N ALA A 210 -2.81 -3.62 21.30
CA ALA A 210 -2.91 -5.04 21.61
C ALA A 210 -2.03 -5.46 22.81
N TYR A 211 -0.84 -4.87 22.89
CA TYR A 211 0.15 -5.19 23.94
C TYR A 211 0.27 -4.13 25.04
N GLY A 212 -0.69 -3.22 25.16
CA GLY A 212 -0.77 -2.22 26.23
C GLY A 212 0.44 -1.26 26.28
N LYS A 213 1.04 -0.94 25.14
CA LYS A 213 2.23 -0.10 25.05
C LYS A 213 1.88 1.38 24.91
N LYS A 214 2.60 2.26 25.63
CA LYS A 214 2.44 3.72 25.55
C LYS A 214 3.08 4.33 24.29
N HIS A 215 3.98 3.60 23.62
CA HIS A 215 4.73 4.05 22.45
C HIS A 215 4.63 3.01 21.33
N MET A 216 4.63 3.50 20.11
CA MET A 216 4.77 2.62 18.93
C MET A 216 6.13 1.93 18.97
N PRO A 217 6.22 0.69 18.48
CA PRO A 217 7.49 0.01 18.29
C PRO A 217 8.28 0.73 17.19
N ARG A 218 9.60 0.64 17.26
CA ARG A 218 10.42 0.95 16.08
C ARG A 218 10.26 -0.17 15.07
N PRO A 219 10.44 0.10 13.76
CA PRO A 219 10.33 -0.95 12.74
C PRO A 219 11.15 -2.20 13.06
N LYS A 220 12.41 -2.05 13.49
CA LYS A 220 13.26 -3.18 13.89
C LYS A 220 12.76 -3.94 15.14
N GLU A 221 12.10 -3.25 16.06
CA GLU A 221 11.51 -3.88 17.25
C GLU A 221 10.26 -4.69 16.86
N LEU A 222 9.43 -4.12 15.98
CA LEU A 222 8.27 -4.82 15.45
C LEU A 222 8.67 -6.04 14.61
N LEU A 223 9.69 -5.90 13.77
CA LEU A 223 10.24 -7.01 12.99
C LEU A 223 10.69 -8.17 13.89
N LYS A 224 11.53 -7.87 14.90
CA LYS A 224 11.98 -8.87 15.86
C LYS A 224 10.83 -9.50 16.65
N PHE A 225 9.85 -8.70 17.03
CA PHE A 225 8.67 -9.18 17.74
C PHE A 225 7.83 -10.10 16.88
N GLY A 226 7.62 -9.74 15.61
CA GLY A 226 6.79 -10.46 14.65
C GLY A 226 7.37 -11.78 14.15
N GLU A 227 8.62 -12.12 14.48
CA GLU A 227 9.20 -13.43 14.14
C GLU A 227 8.39 -14.60 14.76
N ARG A 228 7.77 -14.39 15.92
CA ARG A 228 6.88 -15.38 16.57
C ARG A 228 5.59 -15.65 15.80
N TRP A 229 5.22 -14.76 14.86
CA TRP A 229 4.00 -14.88 14.06
C TRP A 229 4.22 -15.62 12.74
N ARG A 230 5.49 -15.95 12.40
CA ARG A 230 5.79 -16.74 11.23
C ARG A 230 5.15 -18.13 11.30
N PRO A 231 4.66 -18.65 10.16
CA PRO A 231 4.66 -18.08 8.80
C PRO A 231 3.38 -17.31 8.45
N TYR A 232 2.67 -16.76 9.44
CA TYR A 232 1.35 -16.12 9.25
C TYR A 232 1.32 -14.65 9.68
N ARG A 233 2.40 -13.92 9.41
CA ARG A 233 2.53 -12.50 9.81
C ARG A 233 1.48 -11.59 9.16
N THR A 234 0.95 -11.95 7.99
CA THR A 234 -0.17 -11.24 7.35
C THR A 234 -1.44 -11.30 8.21
N VAL A 235 -1.77 -12.48 8.74
CA VAL A 235 -2.94 -12.66 9.62
C VAL A 235 -2.75 -11.86 10.91
N ALA A 236 -1.57 -11.92 11.51
CA ALA A 236 -1.25 -11.12 12.69
C ALA A 236 -1.34 -9.61 12.42
N SER A 237 -0.82 -9.12 11.30
CA SER A 237 -0.90 -7.72 10.88
C SER A 237 -2.34 -7.26 10.71
N TRP A 238 -3.21 -8.11 10.14
CA TRP A 238 -4.63 -7.82 10.00
C TRP A 238 -5.30 -7.63 11.37
N TYR A 239 -5.00 -8.48 12.35
CA TYR A 239 -5.51 -8.30 13.71
C TYR A 239 -4.96 -7.05 14.39
N MET A 240 -3.75 -6.61 14.07
CA MET A 240 -3.24 -5.31 14.52
C MET A 240 -4.05 -4.15 13.93
N TRP A 241 -4.40 -4.18 12.64
CA TRP A 241 -5.31 -3.18 12.07
C TRP A 241 -6.68 -3.19 12.75
N ARG A 242 -7.26 -4.36 13.02
CA ARG A 242 -8.55 -4.45 13.74
C ARG A 242 -8.46 -3.89 15.17
N ALA A 243 -7.38 -4.19 15.88
CA ALA A 243 -7.14 -3.63 17.22
C ALA A 243 -7.04 -2.09 17.18
N PHE A 244 -6.35 -1.55 16.17
CA PHE A 244 -6.27 -0.11 15.95
C PHE A 244 -7.65 0.52 15.70
N GLU A 245 -8.45 -0.08 14.84
CA GLU A 245 -9.80 0.40 14.53
C GLU A 245 -10.75 0.33 15.73
N LYS A 246 -10.77 -0.81 16.45
CA LYS A 246 -11.58 -1.01 17.65
C LYS A 246 -11.26 0.02 18.74
N ALA A 247 -9.98 0.37 18.91
CA ALA A 247 -9.54 1.33 19.91
C ALA A 247 -9.99 2.77 19.59
N GLY A 248 -10.32 3.07 18.35
CA GLY A 248 -10.78 4.37 17.89
C GLY A 248 -9.69 5.45 17.85
N TYR A 249 -9.99 6.53 17.17
CA TYR A 249 -9.03 7.61 16.89
C TYR A 249 -8.50 8.31 18.15
N ALA A 250 -9.36 8.56 19.15
CA ALA A 250 -8.99 9.25 20.39
C ALA A 250 -7.92 8.46 21.20
N THR A 251 -8.09 7.14 21.29
CA THR A 251 -7.13 6.25 22.00
C THR A 251 -5.82 6.14 21.25
N THR A 252 -5.89 5.94 19.94
CA THR A 252 -4.69 5.72 19.10
C THR A 252 -3.84 6.98 18.93
N ASN A 253 -4.43 8.18 19.03
CA ASN A 253 -3.68 9.43 19.00
C ASN A 253 -2.87 9.69 20.26
N ARG A 254 -3.18 9.02 21.38
CA ARG A 254 -2.37 9.09 22.62
C ARG A 254 -1.10 8.24 22.52
N ILE A 255 -1.02 7.31 21.57
CA ILE A 255 0.16 6.47 21.35
C ILE A 255 1.25 7.33 20.70
N LYS A 256 2.34 7.51 21.41
CA LYS A 256 3.45 8.38 20.99
C LYS A 256 4.39 7.66 20.04
N LYS A 257 5.06 8.42 19.17
CA LYS A 257 6.18 7.90 18.36
C LYS A 257 7.30 7.39 19.29
N PRO A 258 8.11 6.41 18.85
CA PRO A 258 9.22 5.91 19.63
C PRO A 258 10.21 7.04 19.96
N ARG A 259 10.70 7.08 21.18
CA ARG A 259 11.74 8.06 21.58
C ARG A 259 13.05 7.71 20.86
N VAL A 260 13.42 8.52 19.90
CA VAL A 260 14.76 8.46 19.30
C VAL A 260 15.74 9.16 20.23
N LYS A 261 16.65 8.42 20.87
CA LYS A 261 17.79 9.05 21.55
C LYS A 261 18.64 9.74 20.46
N ARG A 262 18.57 11.07 20.35
CA ARG A 262 19.51 11.83 19.53
C ARG A 262 20.92 11.59 20.09
N ARG A 263 21.70 10.79 19.39
CA ARG A 263 23.13 10.69 19.65
C ARG A 263 23.73 12.00 19.17
N VAL A 264 23.92 12.95 20.10
CA VAL A 264 24.66 14.17 19.79
C VAL A 264 26.10 13.74 19.52
N MET A 265 26.45 13.63 18.24
CA MET A 265 27.84 13.51 17.87
C MET A 265 28.51 14.83 18.20
N LYS A 266 29.32 14.85 19.25
CA LYS A 266 30.24 15.98 19.50
C LYS A 266 31.22 16.02 18.34
N VAL A 267 30.97 16.89 17.38
CA VAL A 267 31.96 17.21 16.33
C VAL A 267 33.12 17.89 17.01
N LYS A 268 34.25 17.18 17.18
CA LYS A 268 35.50 17.81 17.60
C LYS A 268 35.86 18.87 16.54
N ARG A 269 35.84 20.14 16.94
CA ARG A 269 36.38 21.24 16.10
C ARG A 269 37.82 20.92 15.76
N ILE A 270 38.09 20.59 14.51
CA ILE A 270 39.45 20.52 13.96
C ILE A 270 39.95 21.96 13.82
N LYS A 271 40.92 22.35 14.66
CA LYS A 271 41.63 23.62 14.46
C LYS A 271 42.51 23.48 13.22
N ILE A 272 42.13 24.09 12.12
CA ILE A 272 42.99 24.22 10.96
C ILE A 272 44.00 25.36 11.27
N VAL A 273 45.26 24.97 11.51
CA VAL A 273 46.36 25.91 11.65
C VAL A 273 46.87 26.25 10.24
N VAL A 274 46.46 27.42 9.73
CA VAL A 274 46.98 27.95 8.46
C VAL A 274 48.37 28.53 8.74
N ARG A 275 49.45 27.85 8.38
CA ARG A 275 50.80 28.38 8.33
C ARG A 275 50.89 29.33 7.14
N ARG A 276 50.93 30.67 7.41
CA ARG A 276 51.31 31.65 6.42
C ARG A 276 52.81 31.50 6.10
N LYS A 277 53.13 31.13 4.86
CA LYS A 277 54.49 31.29 4.31
C LYS A 277 54.74 32.75 4.12
N THR A 278 55.66 33.31 4.90
CA THR A 278 56.24 34.64 4.62
C THR A 278 57.25 34.48 3.49
N ASN A 279 56.96 35.02 2.33
CA ASN A 279 57.96 35.24 1.27
C ASN A 279 58.90 36.35 1.72
N GLY A 280 60.13 35.98 2.08
CA GLY A 280 61.23 36.91 2.20
C GLY A 280 61.71 37.36 0.81
N LYS A 281 61.73 38.66 0.58
CA LYS A 281 62.43 39.26 -0.53
C LYS A 281 63.95 39.21 -0.24
N GLN A 282 64.72 38.77 -1.22
CA GLN A 282 66.01 39.34 -1.60
C GLN A 282 66.13 39.28 -3.12
#